data_2aa91a3862aef25a01eaab79bc874139
#
_entry.id   2aa91a3862aef25a01eaab79bc874139
#
_cell.length_a   1.000
_cell.length_b   1.000
_cell.length_c   1.000
_cell.angle_alpha   90.00
_cell.angle_beta   90.00
_cell.angle_gamma   90.00
#
_symmetry.space_group_name_H-M   'P 1'
#
loop_
_entity.id
_entity.type
_entity.pdbx_description
1 polymer ?
#
loop_
_entity_poly.entity_id
_entity_poly.type
_entity_poly.pdbx_seq_one_letter_code
_entity_poly.pdbx_strand_id
1 'polypeptide(L)'
;MKKPQLRLGARGIVIREDGKIAIFNKSNKNEYKLPGGGLEGEEEPEKAFKREVLEETGCEVEIIECLGTTEEYKSLNNFKQISYVFVGKVLKDTKQLNVTEKEKDEGAKLLWETPEKALEIITKCYNELVASKYESVYAIKFVVLRDRKILEKWMEFNR
;
A
#
# COMPACT_ATOMS: atom_id res chain seq x y z
N MET A 1 30.95 -6.92 -2.96
CA MET A 1 29.47 -6.99 -2.88
C MET A 1 28.87 -5.79 -3.59
N LYS A 2 27.90 -6.05 -4.46
CA LYS A 2 27.15 -4.96 -5.11
C LYS A 2 26.21 -4.31 -4.10
N LYS A 3 26.06 -2.98 -4.18
CA LYS A 3 25.03 -2.29 -3.42
C LYS A 3 23.64 -2.74 -3.87
N PRO A 4 22.65 -2.84 -2.96
CA PRO A 4 21.30 -3.15 -3.37
C PRO A 4 20.72 -2.07 -4.28
N GLN A 5 19.86 -2.49 -5.20
CA GLN A 5 19.07 -1.55 -5.97
C GLN A 5 18.08 -0.88 -5.01
N LEU A 6 18.08 0.44 -4.97
CA LEU A 6 17.22 1.23 -4.08
C LEU A 6 16.00 1.76 -4.82
N ARG A 7 14.83 1.57 -4.23
CA ARG A 7 13.59 2.18 -4.70
C ARG A 7 12.91 2.92 -3.55
N LEU A 8 12.45 4.14 -3.83
CA LEU A 8 11.69 4.93 -2.86
C LEU A 8 10.21 4.85 -3.21
N GLY A 9 9.37 4.79 -2.19
CA GLY A 9 7.93 4.75 -2.34
C GLY A 9 7.21 5.58 -1.30
N ALA A 10 5.91 5.77 -1.51
CA ALA A 10 5.03 6.45 -0.57
C ALA A 10 3.72 5.68 -0.50
N ARG A 11 3.24 5.43 0.71
CA ARG A 11 2.03 4.65 0.97
C ARG A 11 1.45 4.96 2.32
N GLY A 12 0.28 4.44 2.60
CA GLY A 12 -0.24 4.57 3.94
C GLY A 12 -1.74 4.33 4.08
N ILE A 13 -2.26 4.92 5.14
CA ILE A 13 -3.66 4.78 5.55
C ILE A 13 -4.47 5.89 4.87
N VAL A 14 -5.52 5.51 4.15
CA VAL A 14 -6.48 6.44 3.56
C VAL A 14 -7.79 6.24 4.29
N ILE A 15 -8.21 7.23 5.07
CA ILE A 15 -9.36 7.13 5.95
C ILE A 15 -10.50 8.05 5.51
N ARG A 16 -11.71 7.50 5.46
CA ARG A 16 -12.95 8.24 5.18
C ARG A 16 -13.56 8.77 6.47
N GLU A 17 -14.52 9.66 6.31
CA GLU A 17 -15.26 10.26 7.43
C GLU A 17 -15.97 9.20 8.28
N ASP A 18 -16.44 8.10 7.68
CA ASP A 18 -17.09 6.99 8.39
C ASP A 18 -16.11 6.08 9.15
N GLY A 19 -14.81 6.40 9.12
CA GLY A 19 -13.77 5.64 9.81
C GLY A 19 -13.24 4.42 9.04
N LYS A 20 -13.76 4.15 7.85
CA LYS A 20 -13.26 3.06 7.02
C LYS A 20 -12.00 3.48 6.26
N ILE A 21 -11.12 2.50 6.04
CA ILE A 21 -9.86 2.71 5.34
C ILE A 21 -9.84 1.95 4.02
N ALA A 22 -9.02 2.46 3.09
CA ALA A 22 -8.87 1.86 1.77
C ALA A 22 -7.92 0.68 1.79
N ILE A 23 -8.34 -0.43 1.19
CA ILE A 23 -7.50 -1.59 0.90
C ILE A 23 -7.54 -1.83 -0.59
N PHE A 24 -6.37 -1.96 -1.20
CA PHE A 24 -6.23 -2.24 -2.61
C PHE A 24 -5.95 -3.73 -2.78
N ASN A 25 -6.84 -4.41 -3.49
CA ASN A 25 -6.73 -5.84 -3.73
C ASN A 25 -6.29 -6.11 -5.16
N LYS A 26 -5.21 -6.86 -5.32
CA LYS A 26 -4.77 -7.40 -6.61
C LYS A 26 -5.11 -8.88 -6.62
N SER A 27 -6.36 -9.20 -6.93
CA SER A 27 -6.94 -10.55 -6.76
C SER A 27 -6.18 -11.63 -7.52
N ASN A 28 -5.66 -11.31 -8.71
CA ASN A 28 -4.90 -12.28 -9.52
C ASN A 28 -3.48 -12.52 -9.01
N LYS A 29 -3.02 -11.71 -8.05
CA LYS A 29 -1.74 -11.89 -7.34
C LYS A 29 -1.91 -12.41 -5.93
N ASN A 30 -3.15 -12.59 -5.50
CA ASN A 30 -3.47 -12.95 -4.10
C ASN A 30 -2.88 -11.93 -3.11
N GLU A 31 -2.96 -10.64 -3.46
CA GLU A 31 -2.33 -9.57 -2.69
C GLU A 31 -3.37 -8.57 -2.20
N TYR A 32 -3.34 -8.27 -0.90
CA TYR A 32 -4.08 -7.17 -0.28
C TYR A 32 -3.06 -6.20 0.30
N LYS A 33 -3.16 -4.94 -0.05
CA LYS A 33 -2.20 -3.93 0.38
C LYS A 33 -2.84 -2.58 0.64
N LEU A 34 -2.13 -1.73 1.36
CA LEU A 34 -2.49 -0.33 1.52
C LEU A 34 -2.18 0.44 0.22
N PRO A 35 -2.92 1.52 -0.07
CA PRO A 35 -2.63 2.34 -1.24
C PRO A 35 -1.22 2.93 -1.22
N GLY A 36 -0.59 2.98 -2.37
CA GLY A 36 0.72 3.55 -2.53
C GLY A 36 1.51 2.94 -3.67
N GLY A 37 2.68 3.49 -3.92
CA GLY A 37 3.57 3.04 -4.97
C GLY A 37 4.90 3.78 -4.97
N GLY A 38 5.67 3.60 -6.02
CA GLY A 38 6.97 4.22 -6.15
C GLY A 38 6.92 5.71 -6.48
N LEU A 39 7.94 6.44 -6.03
CA LEU A 39 8.14 7.82 -6.44
C LEU A 39 8.54 7.85 -7.93
N GLU A 40 8.06 8.85 -8.63
CA GLU A 40 8.42 9.10 -10.03
C GLU A 40 9.47 10.21 -10.09
N GLY A 41 10.66 9.91 -10.64
CA GLY A 41 11.74 10.89 -10.77
C GLY A 41 12.10 11.53 -9.41
N GLU A 42 12.08 12.86 -9.37
CA GLU A 42 12.38 13.64 -8.18
C GLU A 42 11.13 14.08 -7.41
N GLU A 43 10.05 13.32 -7.55
CA GLU A 43 8.78 13.62 -6.91
C GLU A 43 8.93 13.64 -5.37
N GLU A 44 8.29 14.64 -4.74
CA GLU A 44 8.20 14.68 -3.26
C GLU A 44 7.36 13.52 -2.75
N PRO A 45 7.72 12.89 -1.61
CA PRO A 45 6.95 11.76 -1.07
C PRO A 45 5.47 12.06 -0.83
N GLU A 46 5.16 13.26 -0.31
CA GLU A 46 3.77 13.67 -0.08
C GLU A 46 2.97 13.74 -1.38
N LYS A 47 3.58 14.26 -2.44
CA LYS A 47 2.94 14.34 -3.77
C LYS A 47 2.76 12.96 -4.37
N ALA A 48 3.75 12.09 -4.21
CA ALA A 48 3.68 10.70 -4.66
C ALA A 48 2.53 9.97 -3.98
N PHE A 49 2.39 10.13 -2.66
CA PHE A 49 1.30 9.53 -1.90
C PHE A 49 -0.05 10.00 -2.43
N LYS A 50 -0.25 11.31 -2.56
CA LYS A 50 -1.51 11.87 -3.07
C LYS A 50 -1.82 11.38 -4.49
N ARG A 51 -0.83 11.31 -5.34
CA ARG A 51 -0.98 10.83 -6.72
C ARG A 51 -1.40 9.35 -6.73
N GLU A 52 -0.69 8.50 -6.01
CA GLU A 52 -1.00 7.07 -5.93
C GLU A 52 -2.39 6.83 -5.33
N VAL A 53 -2.74 7.56 -4.28
CA VAL A 53 -4.06 7.46 -3.67
C VAL A 53 -5.15 7.84 -4.67
N LEU A 54 -4.96 8.91 -5.41
CA LEU A 54 -5.92 9.34 -6.42
C LEU A 54 -6.09 8.27 -7.53
N GLU A 55 -4.98 7.73 -8.00
CA GLU A 55 -4.99 6.69 -9.04
C GLU A 55 -5.69 5.41 -8.58
N GLU A 56 -5.38 4.94 -7.36
CA GLU A 56 -5.86 3.66 -6.86
C GLU A 56 -7.22 3.72 -6.18
N THR A 57 -7.58 4.85 -5.59
CA THR A 57 -8.84 4.97 -4.83
C THR A 57 -9.84 5.97 -5.43
N GLY A 58 -9.38 6.83 -6.34
CA GLY A 58 -10.20 7.92 -6.86
C GLY A 58 -10.38 9.07 -5.87
N CYS A 59 -9.66 9.07 -4.76
CA CYS A 59 -9.84 10.05 -3.70
C CYS A 59 -8.73 11.10 -3.68
N GLU A 60 -9.15 12.35 -3.48
CA GLU A 60 -8.26 13.44 -3.09
C GLU A 60 -8.16 13.42 -1.57
N VAL A 61 -6.95 13.50 -1.04
CA VAL A 61 -6.71 13.40 0.40
C VAL A 61 -5.89 14.58 0.92
N GLU A 62 -6.09 14.87 2.20
CA GLU A 62 -5.23 15.74 2.98
C GLU A 62 -4.35 14.85 3.86
N ILE A 63 -3.04 15.06 3.81
CA ILE A 63 -2.12 14.34 4.71
C ILE A 63 -2.24 14.93 6.10
N ILE A 64 -2.68 14.12 7.06
CA ILE A 64 -2.88 14.55 8.45
C ILE A 64 -1.80 14.04 9.39
N GLU A 65 -0.99 13.07 8.96
CA GLU A 65 0.05 12.50 9.80
C GLU A 65 1.14 11.84 8.93
N CYS A 66 2.37 11.92 9.39
CA CYS A 66 3.49 11.17 8.82
C CYS A 66 3.92 10.12 9.85
N LEU A 67 3.86 8.85 9.50
CA LEU A 67 4.20 7.74 10.39
C LEU A 67 5.68 7.35 10.33
N GLY A 68 6.46 8.00 9.48
CA GLY A 68 7.88 7.70 9.30
C GLY A 68 8.13 6.88 8.06
N THR A 69 9.09 5.97 8.13
CA THR A 69 9.49 5.14 6.98
C THR A 69 9.47 3.66 7.34
N THR A 70 9.28 2.82 6.32
CA THR A 70 9.51 1.38 6.41
C THR A 70 10.60 1.00 5.43
N GLU A 71 11.30 -0.09 5.73
CA GLU A 71 12.39 -0.57 4.90
C GLU A 71 12.20 -2.07 4.63
N GLU A 72 12.29 -2.44 3.36
CA GLU A 72 12.23 -3.82 2.91
C GLU A 72 13.55 -4.15 2.22
N TYR A 73 14.22 -5.20 2.66
CA TYR A 73 15.40 -5.70 1.99
C TYR A 73 15.18 -7.11 1.49
N LYS A 74 14.96 -7.24 0.19
CA LYS A 74 14.77 -8.53 -0.47
C LYS A 74 16.14 -9.07 -0.88
N SER A 75 16.79 -9.78 0.03
CA SER A 75 18.16 -10.24 -0.14
C SER A 75 18.36 -11.12 -1.39
N LEU A 76 17.37 -11.94 -1.72
CA LEU A 76 17.44 -12.81 -2.90
C LEU A 76 17.54 -12.02 -4.21
N ASN A 77 16.98 -10.83 -4.24
CA ASN A 77 16.96 -9.97 -5.41
C ASN A 77 17.95 -8.80 -5.30
N ASN A 78 18.66 -8.71 -4.16
CA ASN A 78 19.53 -7.56 -3.82
C ASN A 78 18.80 -6.23 -4.05
N PHE A 79 17.58 -6.14 -3.50
CA PHE A 79 16.66 -5.02 -3.71
C PHE A 79 16.20 -4.46 -2.38
N LYS A 80 16.32 -3.14 -2.23
CA LYS A 80 15.90 -2.43 -1.02
C LYS A 80 14.84 -1.40 -1.38
N GLN A 81 13.74 -1.40 -0.64
CA GLN A 81 12.70 -0.39 -0.79
C GLN A 81 12.51 0.35 0.53
N ILE A 82 12.51 1.68 0.45
CA ILE A 82 12.16 2.54 1.56
C ILE A 82 10.85 3.21 1.21
N SER A 83 9.84 3.08 2.08
CA SER A 83 8.54 3.71 1.90
C SER A 83 8.32 4.78 2.94
N TYR A 84 7.96 5.98 2.49
CA TYR A 84 7.46 7.04 3.36
C TYR A 84 5.99 6.75 3.64
N VAL A 85 5.59 6.79 4.91
CA VAL A 85 4.28 6.33 5.36
C VAL A 85 3.46 7.48 5.89
N PHE A 86 2.27 7.65 5.33
CA PHE A 86 1.38 8.77 5.65
C PHE A 86 -0.01 8.28 6.04
N VAL A 87 -0.75 9.17 6.71
CA VAL A 87 -2.19 9.03 6.90
C VAL A 87 -2.85 10.15 6.13
N GLY A 88 -3.73 9.79 5.19
CA GLY A 88 -4.49 10.73 4.38
C GLY A 88 -5.97 10.65 4.72
N LYS A 89 -6.58 11.82 4.96
CA LYS A 89 -8.01 11.94 5.17
C LYS A 89 -8.68 12.28 3.84
N VAL A 90 -9.72 11.53 3.48
CA VAL A 90 -10.44 11.76 2.23
C VAL A 90 -11.14 13.11 2.28
N LEU A 91 -10.83 13.97 1.30
CA LEU A 91 -11.49 15.26 1.09
C LEU A 91 -12.61 15.13 0.06
N LYS A 92 -12.35 14.36 -1.00
CA LYS A 92 -13.28 14.18 -2.10
C LYS A 92 -13.06 12.80 -2.73
N ASP A 93 -14.14 12.07 -2.94
CA ASP A 93 -14.13 10.82 -3.67
C ASP A 93 -14.69 11.05 -5.07
N THR A 94 -13.81 11.01 -6.08
CA THR A 94 -14.21 11.20 -7.47
C THR A 94 -14.89 9.97 -8.06
N LYS A 95 -14.74 8.81 -7.38
CA LYS A 95 -15.22 7.50 -7.82
C LYS A 95 -14.64 7.06 -9.18
N GLN A 96 -13.50 7.64 -9.55
CA GLN A 96 -12.81 7.32 -10.79
C GLN A 96 -11.40 6.85 -10.50
N LEU A 97 -11.15 5.55 -10.65
CA LEU A 97 -9.84 4.96 -10.51
C LEU A 97 -9.07 5.09 -11.83
N ASN A 98 -7.78 5.32 -11.73
CA ASN A 98 -6.88 5.37 -12.88
C ASN A 98 -5.73 4.41 -12.67
N VAL A 99 -6.08 3.12 -12.60
CA VAL A 99 -5.09 2.06 -12.43
C VAL A 99 -4.41 1.75 -13.76
N THR A 100 -3.16 1.28 -13.70
CA THR A 100 -2.39 0.91 -14.89
C THR A 100 -2.97 -0.35 -15.54
N GLU A 101 -2.61 -0.60 -16.81
CA GLU A 101 -3.02 -1.82 -17.49
C GLU A 101 -2.50 -3.06 -16.77
N LYS A 102 -1.28 -2.99 -16.21
CA LYS A 102 -0.72 -4.06 -15.40
C LYS A 102 -1.59 -4.33 -14.18
N GLU A 103 -2.02 -3.29 -13.47
CA GLU A 103 -2.86 -3.42 -12.29
C GLU A 103 -4.23 -4.00 -12.63
N LYS A 104 -4.81 -3.63 -13.78
CA LYS A 104 -6.05 -4.22 -14.27
C LYS A 104 -5.89 -5.71 -14.52
N ASP A 105 -4.79 -6.11 -15.16
CA ASP A 105 -4.47 -7.52 -15.42
C ASP A 105 -4.27 -8.30 -14.11
N GLU A 106 -3.75 -7.66 -13.08
CA GLU A 106 -3.58 -8.23 -11.75
C GLU A 106 -4.88 -8.33 -10.95
N GLY A 107 -6.00 -7.86 -11.52
CA GLY A 107 -7.31 -7.92 -10.89
C GLY A 107 -7.53 -6.86 -9.82
N ALA A 108 -7.05 -5.64 -10.08
CA ALA A 108 -7.13 -4.53 -9.14
C ALA A 108 -8.57 -4.20 -8.72
N LYS A 109 -8.80 -4.14 -7.40
CA LYS A 109 -10.09 -3.76 -6.80
C LYS A 109 -9.85 -2.91 -5.56
N LEU A 110 -10.72 -1.93 -5.34
CA LEU A 110 -10.71 -1.09 -4.15
C LEU A 110 -11.76 -1.58 -3.16
N LEU A 111 -11.33 -1.75 -1.91
CA LEU A 111 -12.21 -2.10 -0.78
C LEU A 111 -12.14 -1.02 0.28
N TRP A 112 -13.24 -0.76 0.95
CA TRP A 112 -13.32 0.12 2.12
C TRP A 112 -13.77 -0.71 3.32
N GLU A 113 -12.92 -0.80 4.34
CA GLU A 113 -13.17 -1.66 5.50
C GLU A 113 -12.85 -0.92 6.80
N THR A 114 -13.43 -1.37 7.90
CA THR A 114 -12.98 -0.88 9.20
C THR A 114 -11.51 -1.25 9.41
N PRO A 115 -10.75 -0.49 10.21
CA PRO A 115 -9.35 -0.84 10.48
C PRO A 115 -9.18 -2.26 10.99
N GLU A 116 -10.07 -2.72 11.88
CA GLU A 116 -10.05 -4.08 12.43
C GLU A 116 -10.26 -5.14 11.34
N LYS A 117 -11.24 -4.91 10.46
CA LYS A 117 -11.50 -5.84 9.36
C LYS A 117 -10.38 -5.83 8.34
N ALA A 118 -9.82 -4.66 8.06
CA ALA A 118 -8.67 -4.53 7.16
C ALA A 118 -7.46 -5.32 7.69
N LEU A 119 -7.20 -5.23 8.99
CA LEU A 119 -6.11 -5.98 9.63
C LEU A 119 -6.35 -7.49 9.54
N GLU A 120 -7.58 -7.92 9.76
CA GLU A 120 -7.99 -9.33 9.63
C GLU A 120 -7.75 -9.84 8.21
N ILE A 121 -8.16 -9.07 7.20
CA ILE A 121 -7.99 -9.40 5.78
C ILE A 121 -6.50 -9.53 5.42
N ILE A 122 -5.69 -8.55 5.82
CA ILE A 122 -4.25 -8.54 5.52
C ILE A 122 -3.54 -9.68 6.25
N THR A 123 -3.89 -9.95 7.49
CA THR A 123 -3.31 -11.05 8.28
C THR A 123 -3.62 -12.40 7.66
N LYS A 124 -4.88 -12.61 7.26
CA LYS A 124 -5.29 -13.83 6.57
C LYS A 124 -4.56 -13.99 5.25
N CYS A 125 -4.44 -12.90 4.49
CA CYS A 125 -3.68 -12.89 3.23
C CYS A 125 -2.23 -13.34 3.47
N TYR A 126 -1.56 -12.79 4.46
CA TYR A 126 -0.19 -13.15 4.80
C TYR A 126 -0.05 -14.64 5.12
N ASN A 127 -1.00 -15.20 5.89
CA ASN A 127 -0.96 -16.59 6.33
C ASN A 127 -1.29 -17.58 5.20
N GLU A 128 -2.05 -17.16 4.20
CA GLU A 128 -2.56 -18.03 3.13
C GLU A 128 -1.96 -17.72 1.76
N LEU A 129 -0.81 -17.03 1.71
CA LEU A 129 -0.17 -16.66 0.44
C LEU A 129 0.22 -17.88 -0.39
N VAL A 130 -0.12 -17.80 -1.68
CA VAL A 130 0.27 -18.78 -2.69
C VAL A 130 0.91 -18.06 -3.88
N ALA A 131 1.79 -18.73 -4.58
CA ALA A 131 2.41 -18.15 -5.77
C ALA A 131 1.36 -17.92 -6.87
N SER A 132 1.52 -16.83 -7.62
CA SER A 132 0.70 -16.52 -8.79
C SER A 132 1.60 -16.48 -10.04
N LYS A 133 0.98 -16.33 -11.21
CA LYS A 133 1.74 -16.14 -12.46
C LYS A 133 2.48 -14.80 -12.52
N TYR A 134 2.15 -13.88 -11.62
CA TYR A 134 2.72 -12.53 -11.61
C TYR A 134 3.88 -12.39 -10.64
N GLU A 135 3.85 -13.11 -9.51
CA GLU A 135 4.84 -12.92 -8.46
C GLU A 135 4.97 -14.14 -7.55
N SER A 136 6.17 -14.33 -6.99
CA SER A 136 6.44 -15.40 -6.04
C SER A 136 5.90 -15.08 -4.65
N VAL A 137 5.68 -16.12 -3.82
CA VAL A 137 5.30 -15.95 -2.41
C VAL A 137 6.34 -15.12 -1.66
N TYR A 138 7.63 -15.31 -1.98
CA TYR A 138 8.72 -14.54 -1.37
C TYR A 138 8.51 -13.03 -1.52
N ALA A 139 8.24 -12.57 -2.73
CA ALA A 139 8.06 -11.15 -3.02
C ALA A 139 6.78 -10.59 -2.38
N ILE A 140 5.67 -11.32 -2.48
CA ILE A 140 4.38 -10.88 -1.93
C ILE A 140 4.43 -10.76 -0.41
N LYS A 141 5.13 -11.67 0.28
CA LYS A 141 5.26 -11.62 1.75
C LYS A 141 5.83 -10.31 2.25
N PHE A 142 6.83 -9.75 1.57
CA PHE A 142 7.41 -8.47 1.96
C PHE A 142 6.38 -7.35 1.93
N VAL A 143 5.57 -7.29 0.87
CA VAL A 143 4.53 -6.27 0.70
C VAL A 143 3.45 -6.40 1.77
N VAL A 144 2.91 -7.59 1.93
CA VAL A 144 1.81 -7.85 2.87
C VAL A 144 2.25 -7.64 4.33
N LEU A 145 3.44 -8.11 4.69
CA LEU A 145 3.97 -7.94 6.05
C LEU A 145 4.24 -6.47 6.35
N ARG A 146 4.81 -5.73 5.41
CA ARG A 146 5.04 -4.29 5.54
C ARG A 146 3.74 -3.57 5.86
N ASP A 147 2.72 -3.81 5.07
CA ASP A 147 1.44 -3.10 5.19
C ASP A 147 0.68 -3.51 6.46
N ARG A 148 0.79 -4.79 6.87
CA ARG A 148 0.24 -5.24 8.15
C ARG A 148 0.89 -4.49 9.32
N LYS A 149 2.20 -4.34 9.31
CA LYS A 149 2.93 -3.61 10.36
C LYS A 149 2.56 -2.13 10.41
N ILE A 150 2.39 -1.51 9.26
CA ILE A 150 1.95 -0.12 9.18
C ILE A 150 0.58 0.03 9.83
N LEU A 151 -0.37 -0.83 9.46
CA LEU A 151 -1.73 -0.79 9.99
C LEU A 151 -1.77 -1.06 11.48
N GLU A 152 -1.06 -2.07 11.96
CA GLU A 152 -0.97 -2.39 13.39
C GLU A 152 -0.44 -1.21 14.21
N LYS A 153 0.64 -0.59 13.73
CA LYS A 153 1.26 0.54 14.42
C LYS A 153 0.33 1.76 14.46
N TRP A 154 -0.31 2.06 13.34
CA TRP A 154 -1.27 3.16 13.29
C TRP A 154 -2.45 2.92 14.26
N MET A 155 -3.00 1.72 14.28
CA MET A 155 -4.10 1.37 15.18
C MET A 155 -3.69 1.45 16.65
N GLU A 156 -2.45 1.09 16.97
CA GLU A 156 -1.91 1.15 18.34
C GLU A 156 -1.92 2.60 18.87
N PHE A 157 -1.56 3.57 18.04
CA PHE A 157 -1.49 4.97 18.42
C PHE A 157 -2.81 5.75 18.30
N ASN A 158 -3.79 5.20 17.61
CA ASN A 158 -5.05 5.89 17.31
C ASN A 158 -6.28 5.22 17.93
N ARG A 159 -6.10 4.55 19.04
CA ARG A 159 -7.20 3.97 19.82
C ARG A 159 -7.78 4.94 20.82
#